data_910d60de3e0b8b830a8d6a677159f78a
#
_entry.id   910d60de3e0b8b830a8d6a677159f78a
#
_cell.length_a   1.000
_cell.length_b   1.000
_cell.length_c   1.000
_cell.angle_alpha   90.00
_cell.angle_beta   90.00
_cell.angle_gamma   90.00
#
_symmetry.space_group_name_H-M   'P 1'
#
loop_
_entity.id
_entity.type
_entity.pdbx_description
1 polymer ?
#
loop_
_entity_poly.entity_id
_entity_poly.type
_entity_poly.pdbx_seq_one_letter_code
_entity_poly.pdbx_strand_id
1 'polypeptide(L)'
;TILRGFIRSLSVHQEQEPAVRFETEPGRQMQVDWGTMRNGRSPLHVFVAVLGYSRMLYIEFTDNMRYDTLETCHRNAFRFFGGVPREVLYDNMKTVVLQRDAYQTGQHRFHPSLWQFGKEMGFSPRLCRPFRAQTKGKVERMVQYTRNSFYIPLMTRLRPMGITVDVETANRHGLR
;
A
#
# COMPACT_ATOMS: atom_id res chain seq x y z
N THR A 1 29.29 22.82 25.75
CA THR A 1 28.91 21.68 26.63
C THR A 1 27.66 22.03 27.44
N ILE A 2 27.51 23.27 27.91
CA ILE A 2 26.35 23.77 28.69
C ILE A 2 25.07 23.83 27.82
N LEU A 3 25.19 24.25 26.57
CA LEU A 3 24.07 24.33 25.62
C LEU A 3 23.44 22.94 25.33
N ARG A 4 24.24 21.88 25.21
CA ARG A 4 23.74 20.50 25.07
C ARG A 4 22.97 20.00 26.29
N GLY A 5 23.38 20.39 27.48
CA GLY A 5 22.70 20.08 28.74
C GLY A 5 21.34 20.80 28.81
N PHE A 6 21.29 22.05 28.40
CA PHE A 6 20.10 22.89 28.40
C PHE A 6 19.06 22.38 27.34
N ILE A 7 19.51 22.04 26.13
CA ILE A 7 18.64 21.45 25.09
C ILE A 7 18.06 20.09 25.53
N ARG A 8 18.85 19.31 26.31
CA ARG A 8 18.39 18.01 26.84
C ARG A 8 17.33 18.17 27.95
N SER A 9 17.39 19.27 28.71
CA SER A 9 16.37 19.58 29.72
C SER A 9 15.08 20.20 29.13
N LEU A 10 15.16 20.75 27.91
CA LEU A 10 14.02 21.28 27.15
C LEU A 10 13.34 20.22 26.24
N SER A 11 13.93 19.03 26.10
CA SER A 11 13.20 17.90 25.59
C SER A 11 12.15 17.49 26.63
N VAL A 12 11.07 18.27 26.66
CA VAL A 12 9.81 17.85 27.24
C VAL A 12 9.58 16.43 26.74
N HIS A 13 9.43 15.49 27.65
CA HIS A 13 8.85 14.19 27.33
C HIS A 13 7.49 14.49 26.73
N GLN A 14 7.42 14.62 25.40
CA GLN A 14 6.18 14.36 24.72
C GLN A 14 5.90 12.91 25.08
N GLU A 15 5.00 12.71 26.03
CA GLU A 15 4.33 11.43 26.18
C GLU A 15 3.85 11.07 24.78
N GLN A 16 4.56 10.15 24.14
CA GLN A 16 4.08 9.59 22.88
C GLN A 16 2.77 8.94 23.25
N GLU A 17 1.68 9.59 22.86
CA GLU A 17 0.36 8.97 22.98
C GLU A 17 0.50 7.54 22.47
N PRO A 18 0.10 6.55 23.26
CA PRO A 18 0.27 5.16 22.88
C PRO A 18 -0.36 4.99 21.49
N ALA A 19 0.45 4.53 20.53
CA ALA A 19 -0.02 4.36 19.16
C ALA A 19 -1.21 3.41 19.20
N VAL A 20 -2.42 3.94 19.15
CA VAL A 20 -3.65 3.17 19.12
C VAL A 20 -3.58 2.31 17.85
N ARG A 21 -3.24 1.04 18.02
CA ARG A 21 -3.23 0.07 16.94
C ARG A 21 -4.68 -0.12 16.50
N PHE A 22 -5.00 0.44 15.37
CA PHE A 22 -6.30 0.24 14.74
C PHE A 22 -6.37 -1.20 14.27
N GLU A 23 -6.94 -2.08 15.07
CA GLU A 23 -7.20 -3.46 14.69
C GLU A 23 -8.61 -3.54 14.11
N THR A 24 -8.72 -4.14 12.94
CA THR A 24 -10.00 -4.40 12.30
C THR A 24 -10.36 -5.86 12.51
N GLU A 25 -11.65 -6.18 12.52
CA GLU A 25 -12.13 -7.57 12.57
C GLU A 25 -11.61 -8.39 11.38
N PRO A 26 -11.54 -9.73 11.51
CA PRO A 26 -11.19 -10.60 10.40
C PRO A 26 -12.09 -10.34 9.18
N GLY A 27 -11.50 -10.32 7.97
CA GLY A 27 -12.22 -10.13 6.73
C GLY A 27 -12.82 -8.73 6.52
N ARG A 28 -12.62 -7.80 7.46
CA ARG A 28 -13.22 -6.46 7.36
C ARG A 28 -12.49 -5.56 6.37
N GLN A 29 -11.19 -5.43 6.48
CA GLN A 29 -10.45 -4.40 5.73
C GLN A 29 -9.16 -4.92 5.13
N MET A 30 -8.91 -4.52 3.90
CA MET A 30 -7.62 -4.58 3.22
C MET A 30 -7.14 -3.16 2.91
N GLN A 31 -5.86 -2.89 3.08
CA GLN A 31 -5.22 -1.64 2.69
C GLN A 31 -4.38 -1.87 1.45
N VAL A 32 -4.46 -0.95 0.49
CA VAL A 32 -3.76 -1.04 -0.80
C VAL A 32 -2.93 0.21 -1.03
N ASP A 33 -1.73 0.02 -1.56
CA ASP A 33 -0.86 1.10 -2.01
C ASP A 33 0.02 0.68 -3.19
N TRP A 34 0.55 1.67 -3.89
CA TRP A 34 1.56 1.51 -4.92
C TRP A 34 2.93 1.98 -4.44
N GLY A 35 3.96 1.22 -4.78
CA GLY A 35 5.33 1.65 -4.65
C GLY A 35 6.03 1.69 -6.01
N THR A 36 6.85 2.71 -6.26
CA THR A 36 7.70 2.75 -7.44
C THR A 36 9.09 2.27 -7.09
N MET A 37 9.51 1.15 -7.64
CA MET A 37 10.84 0.57 -7.42
C MET A 37 11.88 1.16 -8.36
N ARG A 38 11.49 1.38 -9.63
CA ARG A 38 12.33 1.96 -10.67
C ARG A 38 11.50 2.82 -11.63
N ASN A 39 12.03 3.97 -11.99
CA ASN A 39 11.49 4.87 -13.03
C ASN A 39 12.25 4.73 -14.36
N GLY A 40 11.81 5.45 -15.38
CA GLY A 40 12.49 5.56 -16.66
C GLY A 40 11.91 4.66 -17.75
N ARG A 41 12.77 4.20 -18.70
CA ARG A 41 12.33 3.44 -19.87
C ARG A 41 11.76 2.05 -19.56
N SER A 42 12.13 1.47 -18.44
CA SER A 42 11.65 0.18 -17.96
C SER A 42 11.17 0.35 -16.52
N PRO A 43 10.00 0.96 -16.33
CA PRO A 43 9.48 1.21 -14.98
C PRO A 43 9.17 -0.10 -14.27
N LEU A 44 9.30 -0.09 -12.96
CA LEU A 44 8.91 -1.21 -12.11
C LEU A 44 8.18 -0.65 -10.89
N HIS A 45 6.94 -1.05 -10.76
CA HIS A 45 6.07 -0.70 -9.64
C HIS A 45 5.75 -1.94 -8.84
N VAL A 46 5.33 -1.76 -7.60
CA VAL A 46 4.78 -2.83 -6.78
C VAL A 46 3.41 -2.45 -6.28
N PHE A 47 2.45 -3.33 -6.50
CA PHE A 47 1.17 -3.32 -5.82
C PHE A 47 1.34 -4.02 -4.48
N VAL A 48 0.88 -3.38 -3.42
CA VAL A 48 0.96 -3.91 -2.05
C VAL A 48 -0.43 -3.94 -1.46
N ALA A 49 -0.86 -5.11 -0.99
CA ALA A 49 -2.11 -5.28 -0.28
C ALA A 49 -1.86 -5.93 1.09
N VAL A 50 -2.45 -5.36 2.14
CA VAL A 50 -2.27 -5.82 3.53
C VAL A 50 -3.63 -5.98 4.20
N LEU A 51 -3.91 -7.16 4.74
CA LEU A 51 -5.11 -7.38 5.54
C LEU A 51 -5.03 -6.65 6.88
N GLY A 52 -6.10 -5.99 7.26
CA GLY A 52 -6.17 -5.16 8.46
C GLY A 52 -5.99 -5.95 9.76
N TYR A 53 -6.50 -7.17 9.85
CA TYR A 53 -6.45 -8.05 11.02
C TYR A 53 -5.18 -8.90 11.05
N SER A 54 -5.04 -9.83 10.11
CA SER A 54 -3.95 -10.83 10.10
C SER A 54 -2.58 -10.25 9.73
N ARG A 55 -2.53 -9.04 9.15
CA ARG A 55 -1.33 -8.42 8.58
C ARG A 55 -0.74 -9.20 7.40
N MET A 56 -1.48 -10.16 6.88
CA MET A 56 -1.07 -10.92 5.72
C MET A 56 -0.80 -9.98 4.56
N LEU A 57 0.33 -10.15 3.92
CA LEU A 57 0.86 -9.29 2.88
C LEU A 57 0.78 -10.00 1.53
N TYR A 58 0.27 -9.29 0.54
CA TYR A 58 0.39 -9.65 -0.87
C TYR A 58 1.15 -8.56 -1.61
N ILE A 59 2.08 -8.94 -2.47
CA ILE A 59 2.81 -8.04 -3.35
C ILE A 59 2.77 -8.58 -4.78
N GLU A 60 2.66 -7.66 -5.74
CA GLU A 60 2.74 -8.00 -7.17
C GLU A 60 3.46 -6.87 -7.91
N PHE A 61 4.48 -7.21 -8.70
CA PHE A 61 5.24 -6.24 -9.48
C PHE A 61 4.59 -6.06 -10.86
N THR A 62 4.59 -4.80 -11.32
CA THR A 62 3.98 -4.41 -12.60
C THR A 62 4.84 -3.38 -13.31
N ASP A 63 4.63 -3.18 -14.59
CA ASP A 63 5.27 -2.13 -15.41
C ASP A 63 4.48 -0.82 -15.44
N ASN A 64 3.26 -0.82 -14.93
CA ASN A 64 2.39 0.34 -14.89
C ASN A 64 1.44 0.32 -13.68
N MET A 65 0.75 1.44 -13.43
CA MET A 65 -0.26 1.59 -12.37
C MET A 65 -1.63 1.98 -12.93
N ARG A 66 -1.98 1.49 -14.13
CA ARG A 66 -3.27 1.77 -14.77
C ARG A 66 -4.41 1.07 -14.04
N TYR A 67 -5.64 1.46 -14.37
CA TYR A 67 -6.82 0.90 -13.71
C TYR A 67 -6.97 -0.62 -13.96
N ASP A 68 -6.80 -1.08 -15.17
CA ASP A 68 -6.84 -2.51 -15.54
C ASP A 68 -5.80 -3.36 -14.80
N THR A 69 -4.61 -2.81 -14.65
CA THR A 69 -3.56 -3.43 -13.82
C THR A 69 -3.96 -3.45 -12.35
N LEU A 70 -4.52 -2.34 -11.83
CA LEU A 70 -5.01 -2.25 -10.46
C LEU A 70 -6.09 -3.32 -10.19
N GLU A 71 -7.05 -3.46 -11.10
CA GLU A 71 -8.13 -4.46 -10.99
C GLU A 71 -7.56 -5.89 -11.00
N THR A 72 -6.63 -6.19 -11.92
CA THR A 72 -5.97 -7.49 -12.00
C THR A 72 -5.24 -7.83 -10.70
N CYS A 73 -4.46 -6.91 -10.17
CA CYS A 73 -3.76 -7.09 -8.89
C CYS A 73 -4.74 -7.34 -7.73
N HIS A 74 -5.90 -6.68 -7.70
CA HIS A 74 -6.93 -6.96 -6.69
C HIS A 74 -7.48 -8.38 -6.81
N ARG A 75 -7.83 -8.82 -8.02
CA ARG A 75 -8.33 -10.18 -8.26
C ARG A 75 -7.31 -11.24 -7.80
N ASN A 76 -6.03 -11.01 -8.08
CA ASN A 76 -4.94 -11.88 -7.65
C ASN A 76 -4.75 -11.86 -6.12
N ALA A 77 -4.81 -10.68 -5.49
CA ALA A 77 -4.74 -10.54 -4.04
C ALA A 77 -5.92 -11.25 -3.34
N PHE A 78 -7.15 -11.08 -3.84
CA PHE A 78 -8.33 -11.76 -3.30
C PHE A 78 -8.21 -13.29 -3.40
N ARG A 79 -7.69 -13.78 -4.53
CA ARG A 79 -7.41 -15.22 -4.69
C ARG A 79 -6.33 -15.70 -3.71
N PHE A 80 -5.26 -14.92 -3.52
CA PHE A 80 -4.20 -15.24 -2.58
C PHE A 80 -4.69 -15.27 -1.12
N PHE A 81 -5.53 -14.31 -0.73
CA PHE A 81 -6.11 -14.25 0.61
C PHE A 81 -7.25 -15.26 0.85
N GLY A 82 -7.73 -15.91 -0.18
CA GLY A 82 -8.84 -16.86 -0.10
C GLY A 82 -10.21 -16.20 0.07
N GLY A 83 -10.33 -14.89 -0.22
CA GLY A 83 -11.61 -14.18 -0.10
C GLY A 83 -11.49 -12.68 -0.36
N VAL A 84 -12.65 -12.03 -0.39
CA VAL A 84 -12.79 -10.59 -0.63
C VAL A 84 -13.10 -9.90 0.70
N PRO A 85 -12.32 -8.90 1.14
CA PRO A 85 -12.62 -8.13 2.34
C PRO A 85 -13.86 -7.25 2.14
N ARG A 86 -14.55 -6.90 3.23
CA ARG A 86 -15.73 -6.02 3.15
C ARG A 86 -15.38 -4.61 2.66
N GLU A 87 -14.18 -4.12 2.98
CA GLU A 87 -13.72 -2.79 2.63
C GLU A 87 -12.29 -2.83 2.09
N VAL A 88 -12.02 -2.06 1.05
CA VAL A 88 -10.66 -1.82 0.57
C VAL A 88 -10.34 -0.34 0.74
N LEU A 89 -9.27 -0.07 1.50
CA LEU A 89 -8.83 1.27 1.84
C LEU A 89 -7.72 1.72 0.90
N TYR A 90 -7.94 2.84 0.23
CA TYR A 90 -7.03 3.45 -0.73
C TYR A 90 -6.51 4.80 -0.26
N ASP A 91 -5.39 5.20 -0.82
CA ASP A 91 -4.99 6.61 -0.84
C ASP A 91 -5.71 7.38 -1.96
N ASN A 92 -5.38 8.67 -2.09
CA ASN A 92 -5.96 9.56 -3.08
C ASN A 92 -5.38 9.33 -4.49
N MET A 93 -5.49 8.09 -4.99
CA MET A 93 -5.02 7.71 -6.33
C MET A 93 -6.04 8.16 -7.39
N LYS A 94 -5.56 8.75 -8.49
CA LYS A 94 -6.43 9.17 -9.61
C LYS A 94 -7.19 8.01 -10.26
N THR A 95 -6.64 6.81 -10.25
CA THR A 95 -7.28 5.57 -10.73
C THR A 95 -8.41 5.08 -9.82
N VAL A 96 -8.48 5.60 -8.60
CA VAL A 96 -9.44 5.20 -7.55
C VAL A 96 -10.50 6.27 -7.34
N VAL A 97 -10.09 7.53 -7.17
CA VAL A 97 -11.00 8.62 -6.81
C VAL A 97 -10.89 9.77 -7.81
N LEU A 98 -12.04 10.21 -8.32
CA LEU A 98 -12.14 11.38 -9.20
C LEU A 98 -12.25 12.67 -8.40
N GLN A 99 -13.03 12.66 -7.32
CA GLN A 99 -13.24 13.82 -6.48
C GLN A 99 -13.49 13.40 -5.03
N ARG A 100 -12.72 13.98 -4.12
CA ARG A 100 -12.91 13.80 -2.69
C ARG A 100 -14.04 14.67 -2.18
N ASP A 101 -14.83 14.15 -1.25
CA ASP A 101 -15.96 14.88 -0.62
C ASP A 101 -16.90 15.55 -1.64
N ALA A 102 -17.14 14.85 -2.76
CA ALA A 102 -17.89 15.36 -3.91
C ALA A 102 -19.34 15.69 -3.59
N TYR A 103 -19.93 15.04 -2.62
CA TYR A 103 -21.34 15.18 -2.25
C TYR A 103 -21.50 15.71 -0.82
N GLN A 104 -20.77 15.14 0.11
CA GLN A 104 -20.68 15.53 1.53
C GLN A 104 -19.36 15.04 2.11
N THR A 105 -18.98 15.51 3.31
CA THR A 105 -17.80 15.03 4.02
C THR A 105 -17.84 13.50 4.15
N GLY A 106 -16.83 12.83 3.60
CA GLY A 106 -16.71 11.38 3.55
C GLY A 106 -17.44 10.70 2.39
N GLN A 107 -18.18 11.44 1.56
CA GLN A 107 -18.85 10.94 0.35
C GLN A 107 -18.04 11.32 -0.90
N HIS A 108 -17.25 10.39 -1.37
CA HIS A 108 -16.31 10.60 -2.46
C HIS A 108 -16.89 10.12 -3.79
N ARG A 109 -16.48 10.78 -4.89
CA ARG A 109 -16.75 10.31 -6.24
C ARG A 109 -15.61 9.40 -6.67
N PHE A 110 -15.85 8.10 -6.62
CA PHE A 110 -14.92 7.08 -7.10
C PHE A 110 -14.92 6.97 -8.63
N HIS A 111 -13.85 6.41 -9.18
CA HIS A 111 -13.80 6.06 -10.59
C HIS A 111 -14.92 5.04 -10.88
N PRO A 112 -15.74 5.25 -11.95
CA PRO A 112 -16.90 4.37 -12.24
C PRO A 112 -16.54 2.89 -12.32
N SER A 113 -15.43 2.57 -12.99
CA SER A 113 -14.97 1.18 -13.12
C SER A 113 -14.62 0.56 -11.77
N LEU A 114 -13.97 1.30 -10.87
CA LEU A 114 -13.68 0.79 -9.52
C LEU A 114 -14.97 0.59 -8.72
N TRP A 115 -15.92 1.49 -8.85
CA TRP A 115 -17.21 1.37 -8.18
C TRP A 115 -17.97 0.14 -8.65
N GLN A 116 -17.99 -0.11 -9.98
CA GLN A 116 -18.60 -1.29 -10.57
C GLN A 116 -17.88 -2.57 -10.10
N PHE A 117 -16.55 -2.58 -10.17
CA PHE A 117 -15.74 -3.70 -9.69
C PHE A 117 -15.99 -4.02 -8.22
N GLY A 118 -16.12 -2.98 -7.37
CA GLY A 118 -16.46 -3.16 -5.95
C GLY A 118 -17.82 -3.85 -5.76
N LYS A 119 -18.83 -3.48 -6.57
CA LYS A 119 -20.14 -4.13 -6.54
C LYS A 119 -20.08 -5.59 -7.00
N GLU A 120 -19.34 -5.88 -8.07
CA GLU A 120 -19.19 -7.23 -8.62
C GLU A 120 -18.50 -8.17 -7.61
N MET A 121 -17.45 -7.68 -6.97
CA MET A 121 -16.66 -8.47 -6.02
C MET A 121 -17.23 -8.46 -4.60
N GLY A 122 -18.15 -7.55 -4.28
CA GLY A 122 -18.77 -7.45 -2.96
C GLY A 122 -17.98 -6.66 -1.94
N PHE A 123 -17.11 -5.71 -2.33
CA PHE A 123 -16.41 -4.83 -1.40
C PHE A 123 -16.77 -3.35 -1.56
N SER A 124 -16.60 -2.59 -0.49
CA SER A 124 -16.79 -1.13 -0.50
C SER A 124 -15.43 -0.42 -0.58
N PRO A 125 -15.17 0.40 -1.62
CA PRO A 125 -13.98 1.25 -1.66
C PRO A 125 -14.08 2.35 -0.59
N ARG A 126 -12.98 2.59 0.12
CA ARG A 126 -12.83 3.63 1.14
C ARG A 126 -11.58 4.45 0.88
N LEU A 127 -11.58 5.71 1.25
CA LEU A 127 -10.39 6.56 1.21
C LEU A 127 -9.83 6.79 2.60
N CYS A 128 -8.51 6.83 2.70
CA CYS A 128 -7.81 7.24 3.90
C CYS A 128 -8.22 8.68 4.28
N ARG A 129 -8.48 8.93 5.56
CA ARG A 129 -8.75 10.29 6.05
C ARG A 129 -7.47 11.13 5.93
N PRO A 130 -7.57 12.39 5.46
CA PRO A 130 -6.43 13.31 5.48
C PRO A 130 -5.87 13.43 6.91
N PHE A 131 -4.56 13.62 7.02
CA PHE A 131 -3.84 13.87 8.28
C PHE A 131 -3.95 12.76 9.37
N ARG A 132 -4.48 11.58 9.06
CA ARG A 132 -4.43 10.41 9.93
C ARG A 132 -3.41 9.39 9.39
N ALA A 133 -2.14 9.69 9.55
CA ALA A 133 -1.02 8.82 9.17
C ALA A 133 -1.12 7.40 9.78
N GLN A 134 -1.75 7.27 10.93
CA GLN A 134 -1.97 6.00 11.63
C GLN A 134 -2.85 5.01 10.85
N THR A 135 -3.79 5.51 10.02
CA THR A 135 -4.72 4.66 9.28
C THR A 135 -4.05 3.97 8.09
N LYS A 136 -3.05 4.61 7.47
CA LYS A 136 -2.33 4.11 6.28
C LYS A 136 -0.93 3.56 6.59
N GLY A 137 -0.40 3.87 7.76
CA GLY A 137 0.99 3.54 8.16
C GLY A 137 1.37 2.05 8.06
N LYS A 138 0.40 1.16 7.87
CA LYS A 138 0.64 -0.28 7.68
C LYS A 138 1.14 -0.57 6.27
N VAL A 139 0.40 -0.15 5.25
CA VAL A 139 0.73 -0.45 3.86
C VAL A 139 1.94 0.35 3.39
N GLU A 140 2.10 1.60 3.82
CA GLU A 140 3.30 2.40 3.51
C GLU A 140 4.58 1.75 4.03
N ARG A 141 4.56 1.22 5.27
CA ARG A 141 5.69 0.45 5.82
C ARG A 141 5.98 -0.79 4.99
N MET A 142 4.96 -1.46 4.47
CA MET A 142 5.15 -2.65 3.63
C MET A 142 5.72 -2.30 2.26
N VAL A 143 5.38 -1.14 1.68
CA VAL A 143 6.04 -0.64 0.47
C VAL A 143 7.54 -0.41 0.73
N GLN A 144 7.90 0.24 1.84
CA GLN A 144 9.30 0.45 2.22
C GLN A 144 10.02 -0.87 2.56
N TYR A 145 9.34 -1.77 3.27
CA TYR A 145 9.86 -3.10 3.55
C TYR A 145 10.15 -3.87 2.26
N THR A 146 9.20 -3.89 1.31
CA THR A 146 9.38 -4.56 0.01
C THR A 146 10.57 -3.96 -0.75
N ARG A 147 10.74 -2.64 -0.72
CA ARG A 147 11.89 -1.98 -1.35
C ARG A 147 13.20 -2.41 -0.71
N ASN A 148 13.31 -2.29 0.62
CA ASN A 148 14.59 -2.41 1.32
C ASN A 148 14.97 -3.87 1.58
N SER A 149 13.99 -4.73 1.88
CA SER A 149 14.23 -6.12 2.29
C SER A 149 14.08 -7.13 1.15
N PHE A 150 13.48 -6.72 0.02
CA PHE A 150 13.30 -7.61 -1.13
C PHE A 150 13.95 -7.05 -2.40
N TYR A 151 13.49 -5.89 -2.91
CA TYR A 151 13.90 -5.39 -4.22
C TYR A 151 15.38 -5.02 -4.29
N ILE A 152 15.88 -4.24 -3.33
CA ILE A 152 17.29 -3.82 -3.30
C ILE A 152 18.23 -5.03 -3.17
N PRO A 153 18.03 -5.98 -2.24
CA PRO A 153 18.84 -7.19 -2.17
C PRO A 153 18.77 -8.05 -3.43
N LEU A 154 17.58 -8.22 -4.02
CA LEU A 154 17.43 -8.97 -5.28
C LEU A 154 18.22 -8.32 -6.41
N MET A 155 18.07 -7.02 -6.60
CA MET A 155 18.79 -6.25 -7.60
C MET A 155 20.31 -6.34 -7.40
N THR A 156 20.78 -6.20 -6.15
CA THR A 156 22.21 -6.28 -5.82
C THR A 156 22.78 -7.66 -6.13
N ARG A 157 22.02 -8.72 -5.89
CA ARG A 157 22.43 -10.11 -6.18
C ARG A 157 22.48 -10.41 -7.67
N LEU A 158 21.50 -9.92 -8.44
CA LEU A 158 21.36 -10.25 -9.87
C LEU A 158 22.20 -9.35 -10.80
N ARG A 159 22.48 -8.13 -10.37
CA ARG A 159 23.26 -7.15 -11.16
C ARG A 159 24.64 -7.65 -11.62
N PRO A 160 25.47 -8.31 -10.76
CA PRO A 160 26.75 -8.85 -11.17
C PRO A 160 26.65 -9.97 -12.23
N MET A 161 25.48 -10.61 -12.31
CA MET A 161 25.18 -11.66 -13.30
C MET A 161 24.65 -11.09 -14.64
N GLY A 162 24.62 -9.76 -14.79
CA GLY A 162 24.06 -9.09 -15.98
C GLY A 162 22.52 -9.18 -16.08
N ILE A 163 21.83 -9.63 -15.02
CA ILE A 163 20.38 -9.83 -15.02
C ILE A 163 19.70 -8.55 -14.51
N THR A 164 18.82 -7.99 -15.34
CA THR A 164 17.94 -6.88 -14.94
C THR A 164 16.69 -7.45 -14.24
N VAL A 165 16.34 -6.89 -13.09
CA VAL A 165 15.11 -7.24 -12.42
C VAL A 165 13.94 -6.59 -13.16
N ASP A 166 13.27 -7.36 -14.01
CA ASP A 166 12.02 -7.00 -14.67
C ASP A 166 10.80 -7.50 -13.86
N VAL A 167 9.59 -7.30 -14.39
CA VAL A 167 8.33 -7.71 -13.76
C VAL A 167 8.30 -9.22 -13.50
N GLU A 168 8.67 -10.01 -14.50
CA GLU A 168 8.65 -11.48 -14.39
C GLU A 168 9.64 -11.97 -13.33
N THR A 169 10.88 -11.48 -13.39
CA THR A 169 11.93 -11.83 -12.42
C THR A 169 11.52 -11.44 -11.01
N ALA A 170 10.98 -10.21 -10.82
CA ALA A 170 10.54 -9.73 -9.52
C ALA A 170 9.40 -10.61 -8.95
N ASN A 171 8.38 -10.92 -9.75
CA ASN A 171 7.25 -11.74 -9.31
C ASN A 171 7.66 -13.18 -9.02
N ARG A 172 8.52 -13.79 -9.85
CA ARG A 172 9.03 -15.15 -9.60
C ARG A 172 9.72 -15.30 -8.25
N HIS A 173 10.39 -14.26 -7.79
CA HIS A 173 11.07 -14.23 -6.50
C HIS A 173 10.21 -13.73 -5.35
N GLY A 174 9.17 -12.92 -5.62
CA GLY A 174 8.33 -12.28 -4.60
C GLY A 174 7.15 -13.14 -4.12
N LEU A 175 6.70 -14.10 -4.93
CA LEU A 175 5.54 -14.97 -4.65
C LEU A 175 5.92 -16.32 -4.02
N ARG A 176 7.09 -16.41 -3.39
CA ARG A 176 7.57 -17.63 -2.70
C ARG A 176 7.51 -17.48 -1.20
#